data_18695c8aba053c3ee08b649a8bf856cd
#
_entry.id   18695c8aba053c3ee08b649a8bf856cd
#
_cell.length_a   1.000
_cell.length_b   1.000
_cell.length_c   1.000
_cell.angle_alpha   90.00
_cell.angle_beta   90.00
_cell.angle_gamma   90.00
#
_symmetry.space_group_name_H-M   'P 1'
#
loop_
_entity.id
_entity.type
_entity.pdbx_description
1 polymer ?
#
loop_
_entity_poly.entity_id
_entity_poly.type
_entity_poly.pdbx_seq_one_letter_code
_entity_poly.pdbx_strand_id
1 'polypeptide(L)'
;MHRFVAGCHHLNADPSNPVAFRASQSDKRRDFLPNRPLRFILPLDVIALVLFGALLHAIWNALVKAGSEKSLDAAMVALGAAVVALPFLPFMPLPNSEAWPYILVSAVLQFAYFQLVAASYRAGDIGLVYPLMRGVAPLIVAATSSIVIGEHLTSGALAGILTISAGVLTLAFESRRGGKQAIALALSNACVIASYTFVDGIGARVSGNAISYTLWMALLPPVLLFAWAFAGRGVRPVLRHVHHHWWRGLIGGAGSIGAYGLALWAMTKAPVATVAALRETAILFAVVISVVFLNERVSVWRIAAASVIALGALLLRLA
;
A
#
# COMPACT_ATOMS: atom_id res chain seq x y z
N MET A 1 -39.96 -38.25 32.74
CA MET A 1 -40.82 -38.62 31.59
C MET A 1 -40.65 -37.60 30.49
N HIS A 2 -40.41 -38.07 29.30
CA HIS A 2 -40.31 -37.47 27.98
C HIS A 2 -39.03 -36.73 27.59
N ARG A 3 -38.21 -37.52 26.87
CA ARG A 3 -37.12 -37.11 25.95
C ARG A 3 -37.71 -36.40 24.73
N PHE A 4 -37.00 -35.39 24.23
CA PHE A 4 -37.05 -34.99 22.81
C PHE A 4 -35.62 -34.93 22.30
N VAL A 5 -35.31 -35.94 21.45
CA VAL A 5 -34.09 -35.99 20.62
C VAL A 5 -34.47 -35.33 19.31
N ALA A 6 -33.79 -34.24 18.93
CA ALA A 6 -33.87 -33.69 17.59
C ALA A 6 -32.60 -34.06 16.81
N GLY A 7 -32.82 -34.88 15.76
CA GLY A 7 -31.75 -35.45 14.94
C GLY A 7 -31.11 -34.39 14.02
N CYS A 8 -29.77 -34.43 13.99
CA CYS A 8 -28.97 -33.80 12.94
C CYS A 8 -29.09 -34.59 11.64
N HIS A 9 -29.81 -34.11 10.66
CA HIS A 9 -29.71 -34.59 9.28
C HIS A 9 -28.46 -34.01 8.63
N HIS A 10 -27.39 -34.82 8.55
CA HIS A 10 -26.29 -34.60 7.61
C HIS A 10 -26.81 -34.81 6.19
N LEU A 11 -27.03 -33.75 5.43
CA LEU A 11 -27.22 -33.82 3.99
C LEU A 11 -25.84 -34.06 3.36
N ASN A 12 -25.55 -35.32 3.06
CA ASN A 12 -24.45 -35.73 2.18
C ASN A 12 -24.77 -35.23 0.77
N ALA A 13 -24.08 -34.19 0.30
CA ALA A 13 -24.17 -33.71 -1.06
C ALA A 13 -23.51 -34.75 -2.00
N ASP A 14 -24.28 -35.31 -2.92
CA ASP A 14 -23.81 -36.21 -3.98
C ASP A 14 -22.82 -35.47 -4.90
N PRO A 15 -21.56 -35.91 -5.00
CA PRO A 15 -20.53 -35.26 -5.81
C PRO A 15 -20.76 -35.37 -7.33
N SER A 16 -21.75 -36.15 -7.78
CA SER A 16 -22.06 -36.35 -9.20
C SER A 16 -23.03 -35.32 -9.77
N ASN A 17 -23.64 -34.44 -8.94
CA ASN A 17 -24.58 -33.43 -9.40
C ASN A 17 -23.92 -32.05 -9.59
N PRO A 18 -23.63 -31.62 -10.85
CA PRO A 18 -22.93 -30.38 -11.12
C PRO A 18 -23.67 -29.11 -10.68
N VAL A 19 -24.99 -29.18 -10.49
CA VAL A 19 -25.81 -28.07 -10.03
C VAL A 19 -25.65 -27.90 -8.50
N ALA A 20 -25.64 -29.01 -7.76
CA ALA A 20 -25.40 -29.00 -6.30
C ALA A 20 -23.98 -28.56 -5.96
N PHE A 21 -22.98 -28.95 -6.78
CA PHE A 21 -21.60 -28.56 -6.59
C PHE A 21 -21.38 -27.05 -6.87
N ARG A 22 -22.03 -26.48 -7.90
CA ARG A 22 -22.00 -25.01 -8.13
C ARG A 22 -22.74 -24.23 -7.05
N ALA A 23 -23.84 -24.73 -6.52
CA ALA A 23 -24.56 -24.08 -5.43
C ALA A 23 -23.72 -24.09 -4.13
N SER A 24 -23.02 -25.19 -3.84
CA SER A 24 -22.11 -25.30 -2.69
C SER A 24 -20.89 -24.36 -2.80
N GLN A 25 -20.35 -24.15 -4.01
CA GLN A 25 -19.25 -23.19 -4.21
C GLN A 25 -19.73 -21.72 -4.19
N SER A 26 -20.95 -21.43 -4.63
CA SER A 26 -21.52 -20.09 -4.54
C SER A 26 -21.88 -19.73 -3.11
N ASP A 27 -22.28 -20.70 -2.30
CA ASP A 27 -22.59 -20.51 -0.89
C ASP A 27 -21.32 -20.32 -0.05
N LYS A 28 -20.26 -21.07 -0.30
CA LYS A 28 -18.94 -20.85 0.32
C LYS A 28 -18.34 -19.47 0.00
N ARG A 29 -18.68 -18.89 -1.17
CA ARG A 29 -18.26 -17.50 -1.48
C ARG A 29 -19.11 -16.46 -0.75
N ARG A 30 -20.35 -16.76 -0.38
CA ARG A 30 -21.22 -15.86 0.40
C ARG A 30 -20.85 -15.81 1.87
N ASP A 31 -20.31 -16.89 2.44
CA ASP A 31 -19.89 -16.94 3.85
C ASP A 31 -18.65 -16.08 4.15
N PHE A 32 -17.91 -15.63 3.13
CA PHE A 32 -16.80 -14.69 3.27
C PHE A 32 -17.22 -13.21 3.34
N LEU A 33 -18.51 -12.91 3.16
CA LEU A 33 -19.02 -11.54 3.25
C LEU A 33 -19.99 -11.45 4.45
N PRO A 34 -19.63 -10.78 5.55
CA PRO A 34 -20.60 -10.51 6.61
C PRO A 34 -21.67 -9.57 6.06
N ASN A 35 -22.88 -10.12 5.86
CA ASN A 35 -24.07 -9.43 5.34
C ASN A 35 -24.73 -8.57 6.45
N ARG A 36 -23.94 -7.68 7.09
CA ARG A 36 -24.45 -6.64 8.00
C ARG A 36 -23.90 -5.30 7.54
N PRO A 37 -24.71 -4.23 7.50
CA PRO A 37 -24.18 -2.87 7.46
C PRO A 37 -23.53 -2.62 8.83
N LEU A 38 -22.30 -3.10 8.98
CA LEU A 38 -21.48 -2.78 10.13
C LEU A 38 -21.17 -1.28 10.02
N ARG A 39 -21.60 -0.53 11.03
CA ARG A 39 -20.87 0.69 11.40
C ARG A 39 -19.45 0.21 11.73
N PHE A 40 -18.58 0.27 10.75
CA PHE A 40 -17.22 -0.20 10.88
C PHE A 40 -16.43 0.90 11.59
N ILE A 41 -16.63 1.02 12.90
CA ILE A 41 -15.69 1.84 13.70
C ILE A 41 -14.37 1.11 13.61
N LEU A 42 -13.41 1.70 12.89
CA LEU A 42 -12.06 1.16 12.81
C LEU A 42 -11.51 0.95 14.23
N PRO A 43 -11.05 -0.26 14.57
CA PRO A 43 -10.42 -0.52 15.85
C PRO A 43 -9.24 0.43 16.08
N LEU A 44 -9.07 0.91 17.30
CA LEU A 44 -8.02 1.89 17.64
C LEU A 44 -6.61 1.34 17.39
N ASP A 45 -6.41 0.05 17.62
CA ASP A 45 -5.15 -0.64 17.34
C ASP A 45 -4.82 -0.62 15.84
N VAL A 46 -5.80 -0.86 14.96
CA VAL A 46 -5.63 -0.78 13.50
C VAL A 46 -5.23 0.64 13.10
N ILE A 47 -5.93 1.65 13.60
CA ILE A 47 -5.61 3.07 13.31
C ILE A 47 -4.19 3.39 13.79
N ALA A 48 -3.86 3.05 15.04
CA ALA A 48 -2.55 3.35 15.62
C ALA A 48 -1.42 2.70 14.82
N LEU A 49 -1.57 1.44 14.40
CA LEU A 49 -0.58 0.73 13.61
C LEU A 49 -0.45 1.28 12.18
N VAL A 50 -1.55 1.69 11.54
CA VAL A 50 -1.50 2.34 10.22
C VAL A 50 -0.82 3.71 10.33
N LEU A 51 -1.11 4.51 11.36
CA LEU A 51 -0.44 5.79 11.59
C LEU A 51 1.05 5.61 11.90
N PHE A 52 1.41 4.61 12.69
CA PHE A 52 2.81 4.26 12.91
C PHE A 52 3.51 3.83 11.61
N GLY A 53 2.84 3.01 10.79
CA GLY A 53 3.30 2.68 9.44
C GLY A 53 3.47 3.92 8.55
N ALA A 54 2.55 4.89 8.65
CA ALA A 54 2.64 6.16 7.92
C ALA A 54 3.85 7.00 8.38
N LEU A 55 4.16 7.01 9.68
CA LEU A 55 5.38 7.65 10.22
C LEU A 55 6.65 6.97 9.66
N LEU A 56 6.73 5.63 9.70
CA LEU A 56 7.84 4.88 9.11
C LEU A 56 7.99 5.20 7.62
N HIS A 57 6.85 5.30 6.91
CA HIS A 57 6.82 5.67 5.49
C HIS A 57 7.37 7.08 5.25
N ALA A 58 7.05 8.05 6.09
CA ALA A 58 7.59 9.41 6.00
C ALA A 58 9.11 9.44 6.25
N ILE A 59 9.60 8.68 7.23
CA ILE A 59 11.02 8.62 7.59
C ILE A 59 11.85 8.06 6.43
N TRP A 60 11.50 6.88 5.89
CA TRP A 60 12.30 6.31 4.82
C TRP A 60 12.23 7.13 3.53
N ASN A 61 11.08 7.75 3.22
CA ASN A 61 10.99 8.67 2.09
C ASN A 61 11.90 9.90 2.26
N ALA A 62 12.02 10.44 3.48
CA ALA A 62 12.95 11.53 3.76
C ALA A 62 14.42 11.12 3.50
N LEU A 63 14.80 9.88 3.84
CA LEU A 63 16.13 9.33 3.56
C LEU A 63 16.41 9.24 2.04
N VAL A 64 15.44 8.74 1.26
CA VAL A 64 15.56 8.68 -0.21
C VAL A 64 15.59 10.08 -0.82
N LYS A 65 14.78 11.02 -0.30
CA LYS A 65 14.78 12.42 -0.76
C LYS A 65 16.14 13.08 -0.58
N ALA A 66 16.85 12.76 0.48
CA ALA A 66 18.20 13.28 0.77
C ALA A 66 19.31 12.66 -0.10
N GLY A 67 19.03 11.60 -0.84
CA GLY A 67 19.99 10.94 -1.71
C GLY A 67 20.17 11.66 -3.05
N SER A 68 21.33 11.43 -3.70
CA SER A 68 21.69 12.05 -4.99
C SER A 68 21.13 11.29 -6.19
N GLU A 69 21.02 9.96 -6.10
CA GLU A 69 20.65 9.04 -7.20
C GLU A 69 19.32 8.34 -6.91
N LYS A 70 18.19 9.06 -7.10
CA LYS A 70 16.85 8.60 -6.69
C LYS A 70 16.49 7.17 -7.06
N SER A 71 16.84 6.73 -8.28
CA SER A 71 16.50 5.37 -8.75
C SER A 71 17.37 4.29 -8.08
N LEU A 72 18.67 4.57 -7.84
CA LEU A 72 19.53 3.66 -7.10
C LEU A 72 19.20 3.66 -5.61
N ASP A 73 18.89 4.81 -5.04
CA ASP A 73 18.47 4.91 -3.62
C ASP A 73 17.17 4.14 -3.38
N ALA A 74 16.21 4.20 -4.32
CA ALA A 74 15.00 3.40 -4.26
C ALA A 74 15.28 1.88 -4.38
N ALA A 75 16.18 1.47 -5.29
CA ALA A 75 16.63 0.08 -5.39
C ALA A 75 17.35 -0.39 -4.12
N MET A 76 18.12 0.49 -3.47
CA MET A 76 18.76 0.23 -2.18
C MET A 76 17.76 0.01 -1.06
N VAL A 77 16.68 0.79 -1.01
CA VAL A 77 15.59 0.58 -0.04
C VAL A 77 14.91 -0.78 -0.27
N ALA A 78 14.66 -1.15 -1.53
CA ALA A 78 14.10 -2.45 -1.85
C ALA A 78 15.03 -3.60 -1.44
N LEU A 79 16.35 -3.45 -1.68
CA LEU A 79 17.35 -4.43 -1.24
C LEU A 79 17.40 -4.52 0.29
N GLY A 80 17.41 -3.39 0.97
CA GLY A 80 17.38 -3.33 2.43
C GLY A 80 16.15 -4.00 3.02
N ALA A 81 14.98 -3.83 2.39
CA ALA A 81 13.75 -4.53 2.78
C ALA A 81 13.89 -6.05 2.65
N ALA A 82 14.48 -6.54 1.55
CA ALA A 82 14.76 -7.96 1.37
C ALA A 82 15.77 -8.49 2.41
N VAL A 83 16.86 -7.75 2.65
CA VAL A 83 17.87 -8.14 3.66
C VAL A 83 17.26 -8.20 5.06
N VAL A 84 16.38 -7.26 5.42
CA VAL A 84 15.65 -7.29 6.69
C VAL A 84 14.65 -8.44 6.74
N ALA A 85 14.01 -8.80 5.63
CA ALA A 85 13.05 -9.90 5.58
C ALA A 85 13.70 -11.28 5.77
N LEU A 86 14.88 -11.50 5.18
CA LEU A 86 15.54 -12.81 5.12
C LEU A 86 15.66 -13.55 6.46
N PRO A 87 16.12 -12.93 7.56
CA PRO A 87 16.29 -13.63 8.83
C PRO A 87 14.95 -14.04 9.48
N PHE A 88 13.83 -13.44 9.10
CA PHE A 88 12.52 -13.78 9.65
C PHE A 88 11.82 -14.89 8.87
N LEU A 89 12.17 -15.11 7.60
CA LEU A 89 11.51 -16.10 6.75
C LEU A 89 11.52 -17.53 7.32
N PRO A 90 12.59 -18.04 7.93
CA PRO A 90 12.61 -19.40 8.49
C PRO A 90 11.63 -19.59 9.67
N PHE A 91 11.23 -18.50 10.33
CA PHE A 91 10.33 -18.52 11.48
C PHE A 91 8.88 -18.26 11.12
N MET A 92 8.58 -17.97 9.85
CA MET A 92 7.25 -17.66 9.38
C MET A 92 6.67 -18.80 8.55
N PRO A 93 5.37 -19.10 8.67
CA PRO A 93 4.74 -20.07 7.79
C PRO A 93 4.84 -19.60 6.33
N LEU A 94 4.95 -20.54 5.39
CA LEU A 94 4.85 -20.18 3.97
C LEU A 94 3.47 -19.61 3.67
N PRO A 95 3.38 -18.58 2.79
CA PRO A 95 2.10 -18.12 2.29
C PRO A 95 1.35 -19.26 1.59
N ASN A 96 0.03 -19.31 1.74
CA ASN A 96 -0.79 -20.26 1.00
C ASN A 96 -0.49 -20.18 -0.51
N SER A 97 -0.63 -21.31 -1.20
CA SER A 97 -0.33 -21.41 -2.64
C SER A 97 -1.08 -20.38 -3.49
N GLU A 98 -2.29 -20.02 -3.09
CA GLU A 98 -3.12 -19.00 -3.75
C GLU A 98 -2.53 -17.58 -3.69
N ALA A 99 -1.60 -17.31 -2.76
CA ALA A 99 -0.99 -15.99 -2.61
C ALA A 99 0.17 -15.73 -3.59
N TRP A 100 0.83 -16.77 -4.12
CA TRP A 100 2.01 -16.62 -4.97
C TRP A 100 1.78 -15.84 -6.26
N PRO A 101 0.66 -16.01 -6.99
CA PRO A 101 0.38 -15.16 -8.16
C PRO A 101 0.33 -13.66 -7.81
N TYR A 102 -0.23 -13.31 -6.64
CA TYR A 102 -0.29 -11.92 -6.19
C TYR A 102 1.10 -11.36 -5.87
N ILE A 103 1.99 -12.15 -5.24
CA ILE A 103 3.39 -11.78 -4.98
C ILE A 103 4.11 -11.49 -6.30
N LEU A 104 3.95 -12.35 -7.31
CA LEU A 104 4.61 -12.18 -8.62
C LEU A 104 4.08 -10.95 -9.36
N VAL A 105 2.77 -10.77 -9.42
CA VAL A 105 2.14 -9.60 -10.05
C VAL A 105 2.54 -8.32 -9.34
N SER A 106 2.54 -8.33 -7.99
CA SER A 106 2.97 -7.19 -7.19
C SER A 106 4.42 -6.79 -7.49
N ALA A 107 5.34 -7.76 -7.61
CA ALA A 107 6.74 -7.47 -7.92
C ALA A 107 6.90 -6.73 -9.26
N VAL A 108 6.16 -7.13 -10.28
CA VAL A 108 6.15 -6.47 -11.60
C VAL A 108 5.55 -5.05 -11.49
N LEU A 109 4.43 -4.91 -10.78
CA LEU A 109 3.79 -3.61 -10.56
C LEU A 109 4.67 -2.66 -9.77
N GLN A 110 5.37 -3.14 -8.73
CA GLN A 110 6.31 -2.35 -7.95
C GLN A 110 7.53 -1.93 -8.80
N PHE A 111 8.03 -2.81 -9.66
CA PHE A 111 9.07 -2.43 -10.63
C PHE A 111 8.58 -1.29 -11.55
N ALA A 112 7.37 -1.43 -12.15
CA ALA A 112 6.75 -0.39 -12.98
C ALA A 112 6.55 0.92 -12.20
N TYR A 113 6.11 0.84 -10.95
CA TYR A 113 5.98 1.98 -10.04
C TYR A 113 7.30 2.78 -9.94
N PHE A 114 8.42 2.12 -9.64
CA PHE A 114 9.71 2.81 -9.50
C PHE A 114 10.17 3.45 -10.81
N GLN A 115 9.93 2.80 -11.96
CA GLN A 115 10.26 3.37 -13.26
C GLN A 115 9.41 4.61 -13.58
N LEU A 116 8.10 4.55 -13.31
CA LEU A 116 7.18 5.66 -13.51
C LEU A 116 7.46 6.83 -12.55
N VAL A 117 7.81 6.58 -11.28
CA VAL A 117 8.26 7.62 -10.35
C VAL A 117 9.46 8.36 -10.93
N ALA A 118 10.49 7.61 -11.35
CA ALA A 118 11.68 8.20 -11.91
C ALA A 118 11.40 9.00 -13.21
N ALA A 119 10.52 8.48 -14.07
CA ALA A 119 10.09 9.17 -15.29
C ALA A 119 9.30 10.44 -14.98
N SER A 120 8.36 10.39 -14.05
CA SER A 120 7.56 11.54 -13.63
C SER A 120 8.41 12.66 -13.07
N TYR A 121 9.41 12.34 -12.23
CA TYR A 121 10.31 13.32 -11.64
C TYR A 121 11.28 13.96 -12.66
N ARG A 122 11.56 13.26 -13.75
CA ARG A 122 12.33 13.88 -14.87
C ARG A 122 11.46 14.78 -15.74
N ALA A 123 10.17 14.49 -15.85
CA ALA A 123 9.25 15.22 -16.73
C ALA A 123 8.61 16.46 -16.07
N GLY A 124 8.59 16.52 -14.74
CA GLY A 124 7.93 17.63 -14.03
C GLY A 124 8.40 17.82 -12.59
N ASP A 125 7.90 18.89 -11.98
CA ASP A 125 8.18 19.24 -10.59
C ASP A 125 7.61 18.20 -9.64
N ILE A 126 8.41 17.76 -8.67
CA ILE A 126 8.02 16.82 -7.62
C ILE A 126 6.80 17.33 -6.83
N GLY A 127 6.73 18.67 -6.60
CA GLY A 127 5.61 19.30 -5.91
C GLY A 127 4.26 19.15 -6.63
N LEU A 128 4.26 18.89 -7.95
CA LEU A 128 3.06 18.58 -8.72
C LEU A 128 2.83 17.07 -8.84
N VAL A 129 3.85 16.33 -9.33
CA VAL A 129 3.64 14.93 -9.73
C VAL A 129 3.45 14.01 -8.52
N TYR A 130 4.14 14.28 -7.40
CA TYR A 130 4.00 13.45 -6.19
C TYR A 130 2.59 13.52 -5.59
N PRO A 131 1.98 14.73 -5.37
CA PRO A 131 0.59 14.79 -4.91
C PRO A 131 -0.41 14.17 -5.87
N LEU A 132 -0.21 14.29 -7.19
CA LEU A 132 -1.09 13.62 -8.16
C LEU A 132 -1.03 12.11 -8.04
N MET A 133 0.17 11.51 -7.96
CA MET A 133 0.33 10.06 -7.78
C MET A 133 -0.33 9.58 -6.49
N ARG A 134 -0.14 10.30 -5.40
CA ARG A 134 -0.59 9.88 -4.07
C ARG A 134 -2.05 10.20 -3.79
N GLY A 135 -2.54 11.36 -4.25
CA GLY A 135 -3.92 11.78 -4.00
C GLY A 135 -4.96 11.05 -4.87
N VAL A 136 -4.58 10.62 -6.08
CA VAL A 136 -5.49 9.90 -6.98
C VAL A 136 -5.54 8.40 -6.68
N ALA A 137 -4.45 7.80 -6.23
CA ALA A 137 -4.39 6.35 -5.99
C ALA A 137 -5.47 5.82 -5.02
N PRO A 138 -5.75 6.43 -3.84
CA PRO A 138 -6.80 5.94 -2.94
C PRO A 138 -8.20 5.99 -3.56
N LEU A 139 -8.47 6.95 -4.45
CA LEU A 139 -9.75 7.06 -5.17
C LEU A 139 -9.94 5.87 -6.13
N ILE A 140 -8.87 5.51 -6.86
CA ILE A 140 -8.89 4.35 -7.75
C ILE A 140 -9.05 3.07 -6.93
N VAL A 141 -8.34 2.93 -5.79
CA VAL A 141 -8.49 1.78 -4.89
C VAL A 141 -9.92 1.69 -4.38
N ALA A 142 -10.55 2.79 -3.96
CA ALA A 142 -11.93 2.81 -3.48
C ALA A 142 -12.92 2.35 -4.56
N ALA A 143 -12.77 2.85 -5.79
CA ALA A 143 -13.59 2.43 -6.92
C ALA A 143 -13.38 0.94 -7.26
N THR A 144 -12.11 0.51 -7.35
CA THR A 144 -11.76 -0.87 -7.72
C THR A 144 -12.20 -1.87 -6.65
N SER A 145 -11.98 -1.59 -5.37
CA SER A 145 -12.37 -2.49 -4.27
C SER A 145 -13.89 -2.64 -4.17
N SER A 146 -14.64 -1.57 -4.42
CA SER A 146 -16.11 -1.64 -4.45
C SER A 146 -16.63 -2.46 -5.62
N ILE A 147 -16.03 -2.33 -6.82
CA ILE A 147 -16.50 -3.01 -8.04
C ILE A 147 -16.03 -4.48 -8.08
N VAL A 148 -14.78 -4.76 -7.75
CA VAL A 148 -14.14 -6.07 -7.98
C VAL A 148 -14.34 -7.03 -6.81
N ILE A 149 -14.17 -6.56 -5.57
CA ILE A 149 -14.32 -7.40 -4.37
C ILE A 149 -15.59 -7.11 -3.58
N GLY A 150 -16.43 -6.18 -4.06
CA GLY A 150 -17.70 -5.87 -3.41
C GLY A 150 -17.53 -5.24 -2.01
N GLU A 151 -16.44 -4.54 -1.76
CA GLU A 151 -16.28 -3.81 -0.49
C GLU A 151 -17.32 -2.68 -0.41
N HIS A 152 -18.26 -2.79 0.54
CA HIS A 152 -19.23 -1.74 0.80
C HIS A 152 -18.63 -0.70 1.73
N LEU A 153 -18.25 0.44 1.14
CA LEU A 153 -17.81 1.60 1.90
C LEU A 153 -19.04 2.36 2.43
N THR A 154 -19.03 2.71 3.71
CA THR A 154 -20.03 3.63 4.27
C THR A 154 -19.88 5.01 3.63
N SER A 155 -20.96 5.81 3.66
CA SER A 155 -20.90 7.20 3.17
C SER A 155 -19.85 8.03 3.93
N GLY A 156 -19.68 7.76 5.23
CA GLY A 156 -18.65 8.38 6.05
C GLY A 156 -17.22 7.98 5.61
N ALA A 157 -17.01 6.68 5.33
CA ALA A 157 -15.71 6.20 4.83
C ALA A 157 -15.38 6.81 3.46
N LEU A 158 -16.36 6.87 2.55
CA LEU A 158 -16.19 7.52 1.25
C LEU A 158 -15.86 9.02 1.40
N ALA A 159 -16.59 9.73 2.27
CA ALA A 159 -16.31 11.14 2.57
C ALA A 159 -14.89 11.33 3.13
N GLY A 160 -14.45 10.45 4.03
CA GLY A 160 -13.09 10.48 4.57
C GLY A 160 -12.02 10.26 3.51
N ILE A 161 -12.19 9.26 2.63
CA ILE A 161 -11.29 8.99 1.50
C ILE A 161 -11.20 10.20 0.56
N LEU A 162 -12.35 10.76 0.16
CA LEU A 162 -12.42 11.94 -0.70
C LEU A 162 -11.73 13.14 -0.06
N THR A 163 -11.94 13.34 1.24
CA THR A 163 -11.34 14.45 1.99
C THR A 163 -9.82 14.31 2.07
N ILE A 164 -9.30 13.11 2.39
CA ILE A 164 -7.84 12.87 2.40
C ILE A 164 -7.25 13.11 1.00
N SER A 165 -7.86 12.54 -0.04
CA SER A 165 -7.38 12.70 -1.42
C SER A 165 -7.39 14.18 -1.85
N ALA A 166 -8.45 14.93 -1.52
CA ALA A 166 -8.51 16.37 -1.77
C ALA A 166 -7.38 17.10 -1.03
N GLY A 167 -7.14 16.78 0.25
CA GLY A 167 -6.04 17.32 1.04
C GLY A 167 -4.67 17.08 0.39
N VAL A 168 -4.41 15.85 -0.08
CA VAL A 168 -3.16 15.54 -0.79
C VAL A 168 -3.05 16.31 -2.09
N LEU A 169 -4.15 16.40 -2.86
CA LEU A 169 -4.17 17.12 -4.13
C LEU A 169 -3.98 18.65 -3.98
N THR A 170 -4.32 19.23 -2.82
CA THR A 170 -4.06 20.66 -2.59
C THR A 170 -2.58 21.02 -2.65
N LEU A 171 -1.69 20.04 -2.36
CA LEU A 171 -0.24 20.27 -2.48
C LEU A 171 0.19 20.50 -3.93
N ALA A 172 -0.55 20.00 -4.92
CA ALA A 172 -0.26 20.25 -6.32
C ALA A 172 -0.41 21.73 -6.71
N PHE A 173 -1.18 22.52 -5.94
CA PHE A 173 -1.32 23.97 -6.18
C PHE A 173 -0.06 24.76 -5.79
N GLU A 174 0.82 24.20 -4.97
CA GLU A 174 2.10 24.80 -4.60
C GLU A 174 3.06 24.88 -5.80
N SER A 175 2.97 23.87 -6.69
CA SER A 175 3.80 23.82 -7.90
C SER A 175 2.94 23.93 -9.16
N ARG A 176 3.21 24.97 -9.96
CA ARG A 176 2.50 25.23 -11.22
C ARG A 176 3.29 24.78 -12.46
N ARG A 177 4.46 24.14 -12.28
CA ARG A 177 5.36 23.74 -13.38
C ARG A 177 5.20 22.26 -13.69
N GLY A 178 4.32 21.92 -14.61
CA GLY A 178 4.18 20.57 -15.12
C GLY A 178 3.50 20.54 -16.49
N GLY A 179 4.19 19.98 -17.47
CA GLY A 179 3.61 19.74 -18.80
C GLY A 179 2.62 18.56 -18.78
N LYS A 180 1.85 18.41 -19.87
CA LYS A 180 0.90 17.29 -20.04
C LYS A 180 1.55 15.90 -19.83
N GLN A 181 2.81 15.76 -20.24
CA GLN A 181 3.56 14.50 -20.06
C GLN A 181 3.79 14.16 -18.58
N ALA A 182 4.17 15.15 -17.76
CA ALA A 182 4.38 14.94 -16.32
C ALA A 182 3.08 14.50 -15.62
N ILE A 183 1.96 15.14 -15.97
CA ILE A 183 0.63 14.80 -15.45
C ILE A 183 0.23 13.38 -15.89
N ALA A 184 0.42 13.04 -17.18
CA ALA A 184 0.08 11.71 -17.69
C ALA A 184 0.90 10.61 -16.99
N LEU A 185 2.21 10.81 -16.81
CA LEU A 185 3.07 9.87 -16.09
C LEU A 185 2.67 9.74 -14.61
N ALA A 186 2.32 10.84 -13.96
CA ALA A 186 1.87 10.82 -12.56
C ALA A 186 0.53 10.06 -12.41
N LEU A 187 -0.43 10.29 -13.30
CA LEU A 187 -1.70 9.56 -13.29
C LEU A 187 -1.54 8.08 -13.63
N SER A 188 -0.69 7.75 -14.61
CA SER A 188 -0.33 6.35 -14.90
C SER A 188 0.28 5.67 -13.68
N ASN A 189 1.13 6.39 -12.95
CA ASN A 189 1.72 5.85 -11.73
C ASN A 189 0.68 5.72 -10.59
N ALA A 190 -0.29 6.63 -10.49
CA ALA A 190 -1.42 6.49 -9.56
C ALA A 190 -2.21 5.20 -9.83
N CYS A 191 -2.44 4.85 -11.11
CA CYS A 191 -3.05 3.58 -11.49
C CYS A 191 -2.20 2.38 -11.05
N VAL A 192 -0.88 2.42 -11.25
CA VAL A 192 0.03 1.35 -10.80
C VAL A 192 0.04 1.23 -9.28
N ILE A 193 0.07 2.36 -8.54
CA ILE A 193 -0.03 2.37 -7.07
C ILE A 193 -1.33 1.72 -6.61
N ALA A 194 -2.45 2.09 -7.22
CA ALA A 194 -3.74 1.49 -6.90
C ALA A 194 -3.76 0.00 -7.21
N SER A 195 -3.20 -0.41 -8.35
CA SER A 195 -3.15 -1.81 -8.78
C SER A 195 -2.35 -2.68 -7.81
N TYR A 196 -1.11 -2.31 -7.46
CA TYR A 196 -0.36 -3.12 -6.50
C TYR A 196 -0.98 -3.08 -5.10
N THR A 197 -1.53 -1.95 -4.67
CA THR A 197 -2.21 -1.85 -3.37
C THR A 197 -3.41 -2.80 -3.29
N PHE A 198 -4.18 -2.88 -4.36
CA PHE A 198 -5.32 -3.78 -4.48
C PHE A 198 -4.89 -5.26 -4.54
N VAL A 199 -3.92 -5.58 -5.39
CA VAL A 199 -3.34 -6.93 -5.53
C VAL A 199 -2.76 -7.41 -4.21
N ASP A 200 -1.97 -6.59 -3.53
CA ASP A 200 -1.35 -6.93 -2.25
C ASP A 200 -2.38 -7.03 -1.12
N GLY A 201 -3.42 -6.19 -1.13
CA GLY A 201 -4.52 -6.28 -0.18
C GLY A 201 -5.26 -7.62 -0.27
N ILE A 202 -5.51 -8.13 -1.48
CA ILE A 202 -6.08 -9.47 -1.68
C ILE A 202 -5.05 -10.55 -1.32
N GLY A 203 -3.82 -10.43 -1.84
CA GLY A 203 -2.75 -11.37 -1.59
C GLY A 203 -2.49 -11.60 -0.10
N ALA A 204 -2.46 -10.54 0.70
CA ALA A 204 -2.30 -10.62 2.15
C ALA A 204 -3.47 -11.35 2.83
N ARG A 205 -4.71 -11.19 2.33
CA ARG A 205 -5.90 -11.87 2.86
C ARG A 205 -5.88 -13.37 2.56
N VAL A 206 -5.55 -13.76 1.32
CA VAL A 206 -5.53 -15.17 0.90
C VAL A 206 -4.29 -15.92 1.38
N SER A 207 -3.24 -15.21 1.77
CA SER A 207 -1.97 -15.81 2.21
C SER A 207 -2.06 -16.60 3.53
N GLY A 208 -3.10 -16.37 4.32
CA GLY A 208 -3.24 -16.88 5.68
C GLY A 208 -2.39 -16.13 6.72
N ASN A 209 -1.33 -15.42 6.31
CA ASN A 209 -0.49 -14.61 7.19
C ASN A 209 0.08 -13.40 6.43
N ALA A 210 -0.43 -12.20 6.73
CA ALA A 210 -0.04 -10.96 6.06
C ALA A 210 1.45 -10.60 6.28
N ILE A 211 2.03 -10.97 7.43
CA ILE A 211 3.45 -10.72 7.72
C ILE A 211 4.29 -11.60 6.80
N SER A 212 3.99 -12.89 6.73
CA SER A 212 4.67 -13.81 5.82
C SER A 212 4.57 -13.34 4.37
N TYR A 213 3.37 -12.96 3.91
CA TYR A 213 3.15 -12.39 2.57
C TYR A 213 4.09 -11.21 2.32
N THR A 214 4.16 -10.27 3.26
CA THR A 214 5.00 -9.07 3.15
C THR A 214 6.49 -9.40 3.03
N LEU A 215 6.96 -10.34 3.84
CA LEU A 215 8.36 -10.76 3.83
C LEU A 215 8.75 -11.43 2.49
N TRP A 216 7.91 -12.35 1.99
CA TRP A 216 8.15 -13.02 0.71
C TRP A 216 8.07 -12.07 -0.48
N MET A 217 7.07 -11.16 -0.47
CA MET A 217 6.92 -10.15 -1.51
C MET A 217 8.15 -9.23 -1.60
N ALA A 218 8.81 -8.91 -0.48
CA ALA A 218 9.97 -8.01 -0.46
C ALA A 218 11.20 -8.55 -1.21
N LEU A 219 11.27 -9.85 -1.51
CA LEU A 219 12.45 -10.47 -2.12
C LEU A 219 12.59 -10.19 -3.62
N LEU A 220 11.49 -10.03 -4.34
CA LEU A 220 11.50 -9.96 -5.81
C LEU A 220 11.80 -8.56 -6.38
N PRO A 221 11.25 -7.46 -5.86
CA PRO A 221 11.46 -6.12 -6.41
C PRO A 221 12.94 -5.72 -6.54
N PRO A 222 13.84 -5.99 -5.56
CA PRO A 222 15.24 -5.64 -5.71
C PRO A 222 15.91 -6.40 -6.85
N VAL A 223 15.54 -7.65 -7.12
CA VAL A 223 16.09 -8.44 -8.24
C VAL A 223 15.82 -7.71 -9.56
N LEU A 224 14.58 -7.30 -9.81
CA LEU A 224 14.19 -6.60 -11.03
C LEU A 224 14.86 -5.22 -11.14
N LEU A 225 14.90 -4.47 -10.02
CA LEU A 225 15.49 -3.13 -9.98
C LEU A 225 17.00 -3.16 -10.21
N PHE A 226 17.72 -4.11 -9.60
CA PHE A 226 19.17 -4.24 -9.80
C PHE A 226 19.50 -4.80 -11.18
N ALA A 227 18.73 -5.77 -11.72
CA ALA A 227 18.90 -6.23 -13.09
C ALA A 227 18.80 -5.06 -14.09
N TRP A 228 17.77 -4.21 -13.91
CA TRP A 228 17.61 -2.99 -14.70
C TRP A 228 18.77 -1.99 -14.52
N ALA A 229 19.20 -1.76 -13.27
CA ALA A 229 20.29 -0.84 -12.97
C ALA A 229 21.62 -1.31 -13.57
N PHE A 230 21.92 -2.61 -13.48
CA PHE A 230 23.12 -3.21 -14.08
C PHE A 230 23.11 -3.12 -15.61
N ALA A 231 21.95 -3.39 -16.24
CA ALA A 231 21.82 -3.28 -17.69
C ALA A 231 22.00 -1.84 -18.20
N GLY A 232 21.48 -0.85 -17.46
CA GLY A 232 21.54 0.55 -17.90
C GLY A 232 22.78 1.32 -17.50
N ARG A 233 23.46 0.95 -16.39
CA ARG A 233 24.59 1.72 -15.81
C ARG A 233 25.90 0.92 -15.71
N GLY A 234 25.84 -0.38 -15.93
CA GLY A 234 26.94 -1.31 -15.70
C GLY A 234 27.13 -1.66 -14.23
N VAL A 235 27.89 -2.74 -14.01
CA VAL A 235 28.04 -3.35 -12.68
C VAL A 235 28.84 -2.46 -11.71
N ARG A 236 29.97 -1.93 -12.16
CA ARG A 236 30.90 -1.16 -11.29
C ARG A 236 30.28 0.09 -10.63
N PRO A 237 29.57 0.99 -11.37
CA PRO A 237 28.94 2.16 -10.76
C PRO A 237 27.87 1.78 -9.73
N VAL A 238 27.06 0.75 -10.04
CA VAL A 238 25.99 0.29 -9.14
C VAL A 238 26.58 -0.28 -7.86
N LEU A 239 27.57 -1.17 -7.94
CA LEU A 239 28.22 -1.76 -6.75
C LEU A 239 28.93 -0.70 -5.91
N ARG A 240 29.55 0.32 -6.53
CA ARG A 240 30.13 1.46 -5.81
C ARG A 240 29.09 2.22 -5.03
N HIS A 241 27.91 2.49 -5.62
CA HIS A 241 26.80 3.14 -4.93
C HIS A 241 26.29 2.30 -3.76
N VAL A 242 26.10 1.00 -3.94
CA VAL A 242 25.73 0.05 -2.87
C VAL A 242 26.72 0.11 -1.71
N HIS A 243 28.02 0.01 -2.00
CA HIS A 243 29.07 0.02 -0.98
C HIS A 243 29.08 1.31 -0.14
N HIS A 244 28.84 2.47 -0.76
CA HIS A 244 28.86 3.76 -0.04
C HIS A 244 27.56 4.05 0.73
N HIS A 245 26.42 3.48 0.31
CA HIS A 245 25.10 3.85 0.85
C HIS A 245 24.33 2.68 1.46
N TRP A 246 24.98 1.52 1.71
CA TRP A 246 24.33 0.31 2.22
C TRP A 246 23.47 0.54 3.47
N TRP A 247 23.96 1.35 4.43
CA TRP A 247 23.26 1.66 5.66
C TRP A 247 21.95 2.44 5.42
N ARG A 248 21.93 3.36 4.42
CA ARG A 248 20.70 4.07 4.03
C ARG A 248 19.68 3.10 3.44
N GLY A 249 20.13 2.16 2.62
CA GLY A 249 19.31 1.08 2.09
C GLY A 249 18.73 0.23 3.21
N LEU A 250 19.53 -0.15 4.19
CA LEU A 250 19.09 -1.00 5.30
C LEU A 250 18.05 -0.29 6.20
N ILE A 251 18.33 0.94 6.63
CA ILE A 251 17.39 1.73 7.46
C ILE A 251 16.13 2.05 6.67
N GLY A 252 16.28 2.50 5.41
CA GLY A 252 15.14 2.79 4.53
C GLY A 252 14.31 1.54 4.24
N GLY A 253 14.98 0.40 4.03
CA GLY A 253 14.35 -0.90 3.80
C GLY A 253 13.57 -1.39 5.01
N ALA A 254 14.14 -1.31 6.21
CA ALA A 254 13.46 -1.63 7.46
C ALA A 254 12.20 -0.76 7.65
N GLY A 255 12.32 0.55 7.43
CA GLY A 255 11.18 1.47 7.47
C GLY A 255 10.13 1.17 6.40
N SER A 256 10.56 0.82 5.20
CA SER A 256 9.66 0.50 4.08
C SER A 256 8.88 -0.79 4.31
N ILE A 257 9.56 -1.90 4.66
CA ILE A 257 8.91 -3.19 4.91
C ILE A 257 8.02 -3.12 6.15
N GLY A 258 8.45 -2.43 7.22
CA GLY A 258 7.64 -2.20 8.41
C GLY A 258 6.38 -1.40 8.10
N ALA A 259 6.52 -0.27 7.39
CA ALA A 259 5.38 0.56 6.98
C ALA A 259 4.37 -0.20 6.12
N TYR A 260 4.88 -0.98 5.15
CA TYR A 260 4.01 -1.70 4.22
C TYR A 260 3.39 -2.94 4.85
N GLY A 261 4.15 -3.68 5.66
CA GLY A 261 3.65 -4.84 6.40
C GLY A 261 2.53 -4.49 7.37
N LEU A 262 2.65 -3.37 8.09
CA LEU A 262 1.57 -2.85 8.95
C LEU A 262 0.33 -2.50 8.14
N ALA A 263 0.49 -1.90 6.95
CA ALA A 263 -0.63 -1.59 6.07
C ALA A 263 -1.31 -2.86 5.54
N LEU A 264 -0.55 -3.86 5.08
CA LEU A 264 -1.10 -5.13 4.60
C LEU A 264 -1.78 -5.91 5.71
N TRP A 265 -1.20 -5.92 6.92
CA TRP A 265 -1.87 -6.48 8.08
C TRP A 265 -3.20 -5.77 8.37
N ALA A 266 -3.23 -4.44 8.34
CA ALA A 266 -4.45 -3.66 8.54
C ALA A 266 -5.50 -3.95 7.45
N MET A 267 -5.10 -4.18 6.19
CA MET A 267 -5.99 -4.56 5.10
C MET A 267 -6.63 -5.94 5.28
N THR A 268 -6.11 -6.80 6.16
CA THR A 268 -6.79 -8.03 6.57
C THR A 268 -7.90 -7.79 7.61
N LYS A 269 -7.93 -6.62 8.25
CA LYS A 269 -8.88 -6.26 9.31
C LYS A 269 -9.87 -5.17 8.91
N ALA A 270 -9.57 -4.43 7.84
CA ALA A 270 -10.35 -3.28 7.39
C ALA A 270 -10.42 -3.23 5.84
N PRO A 271 -11.34 -2.46 5.24
CA PRO A 271 -11.39 -2.27 3.80
C PRO A 271 -10.08 -1.73 3.25
N VAL A 272 -9.64 -2.29 2.10
CA VAL A 272 -8.38 -1.92 1.44
C VAL A 272 -8.32 -0.42 1.17
N ALA A 273 -9.42 0.15 0.67
CA ALA A 273 -9.54 1.57 0.36
C ALA A 273 -9.35 2.48 1.59
N THR A 274 -9.92 2.09 2.73
CA THR A 274 -9.81 2.84 3.99
C THR A 274 -8.37 2.88 4.49
N VAL A 275 -7.70 1.72 4.49
CA VAL A 275 -6.28 1.64 4.89
C VAL A 275 -5.40 2.40 3.92
N ALA A 276 -5.64 2.28 2.60
CA ALA A 276 -4.90 3.00 1.57
C ALA A 276 -5.00 4.53 1.78
N ALA A 277 -6.20 5.06 2.07
CA ALA A 277 -6.37 6.48 2.35
C ALA A 277 -5.69 6.91 3.66
N LEU A 278 -5.82 6.14 4.76
CA LEU A 278 -5.14 6.44 6.01
C LEU A 278 -3.61 6.50 5.87
N ARG A 279 -3.02 5.72 5.00
CA ARG A 279 -1.57 5.77 4.73
C ARG A 279 -1.12 7.13 4.19
N GLU A 280 -2.00 7.91 3.57
CA GLU A 280 -1.66 9.25 3.10
C GLU A 280 -1.41 10.25 4.23
N THR A 281 -1.78 9.91 5.47
CA THR A 281 -1.37 10.66 6.67
C THR A 281 0.16 10.72 6.84
N ALA A 282 0.93 9.88 6.14
CA ALA A 282 2.38 10.00 6.06
C ALA A 282 2.84 11.41 5.64
N ILE A 283 2.03 12.13 4.87
CA ILE A 283 2.29 13.51 4.47
C ILE A 283 2.30 14.44 5.70
N LEU A 284 1.43 14.20 6.70
CA LEU A 284 1.42 14.97 7.95
C LEU A 284 2.78 14.82 8.67
N PHE A 285 3.24 13.59 8.80
CA PHE A 285 4.54 13.30 9.41
C PHE A 285 5.70 13.89 8.60
N ALA A 286 5.62 13.84 7.27
CA ALA A 286 6.63 14.44 6.40
C ALA A 286 6.70 15.97 6.57
N VAL A 287 5.56 16.65 6.74
CA VAL A 287 5.52 18.09 7.05
C VAL A 287 6.15 18.37 8.41
N VAL A 288 5.83 17.59 9.45
CA VAL A 288 6.43 17.75 10.78
C VAL A 288 7.95 17.52 10.73
N ILE A 289 8.41 16.47 10.04
CA ILE A 289 9.84 16.17 9.88
C ILE A 289 10.54 17.33 9.15
N SER A 290 9.92 17.89 8.11
CA SER A 290 10.45 18.99 7.33
C SER A 290 10.66 20.27 8.20
N VAL A 291 9.71 20.56 9.07
CA VAL A 291 9.78 21.71 9.99
C VAL A 291 10.82 21.49 11.07
N VAL A 292 10.70 20.36 11.79
CA VAL A 292 11.48 20.13 13.03
C VAL A 292 12.94 19.81 12.73
N PHE A 293 13.21 19.01 11.72
CA PHE A 293 14.56 18.50 11.44
C PHE A 293 15.26 19.23 10.28
N LEU A 294 14.50 19.75 9.31
CA LEU A 294 15.08 20.42 8.15
C LEU A 294 14.97 21.94 8.20
N ASN A 295 14.32 22.49 9.25
CA ASN A 295 14.08 23.93 9.42
C ASN A 295 13.47 24.59 8.17
N GLU A 296 12.70 23.83 7.38
CA GLU A 296 12.03 24.35 6.17
C GLU A 296 10.85 25.25 6.58
N ARG A 297 10.66 26.36 5.87
CA ARG A 297 9.45 27.19 6.01
C ARG A 297 8.25 26.45 5.44
N VAL A 298 7.18 26.34 6.23
CA VAL A 298 5.95 25.69 5.77
C VAL A 298 5.11 26.67 4.97
N SER A 299 4.73 26.26 3.78
CA SER A 299 3.79 27.07 2.97
C SER A 299 2.35 26.91 3.52
N VAL A 300 1.52 27.92 3.22
CA VAL A 300 0.09 27.87 3.57
C VAL A 300 -0.60 26.66 2.96
N TRP A 301 -0.19 26.24 1.76
CA TRP A 301 -0.72 25.05 1.10
C TRP A 301 -0.40 23.76 1.85
N ARG A 302 0.79 23.63 2.43
CA ARG A 302 1.15 22.47 3.26
C ARG A 302 0.35 22.42 4.55
N ILE A 303 0.09 23.56 5.18
CA ILE A 303 -0.75 23.65 6.38
C ILE A 303 -2.20 23.26 6.02
N ALA A 304 -2.75 23.84 4.95
CA ALA A 304 -4.10 23.53 4.47
C ALA A 304 -4.25 22.05 4.15
N ALA A 305 -3.31 21.47 3.39
CA ALA A 305 -3.29 20.04 3.08
C ALA A 305 -3.27 19.19 4.36
N ALA A 306 -2.38 19.50 5.30
CA ALA A 306 -2.28 18.79 6.57
C ALA A 306 -3.61 18.84 7.35
N SER A 307 -4.24 20.00 7.45
CA SER A 307 -5.53 20.16 8.14
C SER A 307 -6.64 19.34 7.48
N VAL A 308 -6.71 19.36 6.13
CA VAL A 308 -7.72 18.59 5.38
C VAL A 308 -7.48 17.07 5.51
N ILE A 309 -6.22 16.62 5.43
CA ILE A 309 -5.86 15.19 5.62
C ILE A 309 -6.23 14.74 7.04
N ALA A 310 -5.93 15.54 8.06
CA ALA A 310 -6.28 15.22 9.44
C ALA A 310 -7.80 15.13 9.65
N LEU A 311 -8.56 16.05 9.04
CA LEU A 311 -10.03 15.99 9.04
C LEU A 311 -10.54 14.71 8.36
N GLY A 312 -10.00 14.35 7.21
CA GLY A 312 -10.38 13.12 6.50
C GLY A 312 -10.07 11.86 7.29
N ALA A 313 -8.93 11.81 7.99
CA ALA A 313 -8.58 10.70 8.89
C ALA A 313 -9.56 10.60 10.08
N LEU A 314 -10.01 11.74 10.61
CA LEU A 314 -11.05 11.78 11.66
C LEU A 314 -12.38 11.26 11.12
N LEU A 315 -12.79 11.67 9.91
CA LEU A 315 -14.00 11.16 9.26
C LEU A 315 -13.96 9.64 9.07
N LEU A 316 -12.80 9.09 8.63
CA LEU A 316 -12.62 7.65 8.49
C LEU A 316 -12.77 6.90 9.83
N ARG A 317 -12.39 7.54 10.93
CA ARG A 317 -12.54 6.94 12.27
C ARG A 317 -14.01 6.90 12.72
N LEU A 318 -14.79 7.90 12.34
CA LEU A 318 -16.19 8.06 12.79
C LEU A 318 -17.20 7.33 11.86
N ALA A 319 -16.73 6.80 10.74
CA ALA A 319 -17.50 6.14 9.70
C ALA A 319 -17.84 4.69 10.02
#